data_45f79282863996b4a034b498c35f3b58
#
_entry.id   45f79282863996b4a034b498c35f3b58
#
_cell.length_a   1.000
_cell.length_b   1.000
_cell.length_c   1.000
_cell.angle_alpha   90.00
_cell.angle_beta   90.00
_cell.angle_gamma   90.00
#
_symmetry.space_group_name_H-M   'P 1'
#
loop_
_entity.id
_entity.type
_entity.pdbx_description
1 polymer ?
#
loop_
_entity_poly.entity_id
_entity_poly.type
_entity_poly.pdbx_seq_one_letter_code
_entity_poly.pdbx_strand_id
1 'polypeptide(L)'
;MTTARLPLFPLNAVLFPGLVLPLNVFEERYRAMMRELATTDEDAPRRFVVVAIRDGRESARTGTGMPDSVPTPGTDERAPGEGFGPDPIQSFHRVGCVADAAKIRERADGSFEVLATGTVRVRLLSVDASGPYLTAEVEDLPENPAAEDDEAEGKSAQEEAAALSEGVLRAFRGYQKRLAGASERSLTTGADLPDDPSVVSYLVAAAAVLDVPTKQRLLQAPDTATRLREELALLRKETAVIRHLPSLPAIDLTRAPTHPN
;
A
#
# COMPACT_ATOMS: atom_id res chain seq x y z
N MET A 1 20.93 1.66 -12.55
CA MET A 1 19.87 0.89 -11.80
C MET A 1 20.57 0.12 -10.70
N THR A 2 20.15 0.29 -9.45
CA THR A 2 20.76 -0.38 -8.28
C THR A 2 19.89 -1.57 -7.93
N THR A 3 20.47 -2.77 -7.89
CA THR A 3 19.78 -3.98 -7.42
C THR A 3 20.11 -4.21 -5.95
N ALA A 4 19.12 -4.64 -5.18
CA ALA A 4 19.28 -4.98 -3.77
C ALA A 4 18.53 -6.28 -3.45
N ARG A 5 19.03 -7.04 -2.48
CA ARG A 5 18.32 -8.18 -1.90
C ARG A 5 17.73 -7.76 -0.56
N LEU A 6 16.40 -7.84 -0.44
CA LEU A 6 15.66 -7.39 0.75
C LEU A 6 14.68 -8.48 1.21
N PRO A 7 14.34 -8.52 2.51
CA PRO A 7 13.21 -9.31 3.02
C PRO A 7 11.93 -8.93 2.29
N LEU A 8 11.06 -9.91 2.00
CA LEU A 8 9.80 -9.72 1.28
C LEU A 8 8.61 -9.96 2.20
N PHE A 9 7.71 -8.99 2.26
CA PHE A 9 6.48 -9.03 3.05
C PHE A 9 5.25 -8.95 2.14
N PRO A 10 4.63 -10.08 1.78
CA PRO A 10 3.42 -10.09 0.98
C PRO A 10 2.20 -9.64 1.78
N LEU A 11 1.36 -8.79 1.19
CA LEU A 11 0.12 -8.29 1.78
C LEU A 11 -1.04 -8.35 0.78
N ASN A 12 -2.26 -8.41 1.28
CA ASN A 12 -3.46 -8.16 0.47
C ASN A 12 -3.79 -6.66 0.43
N ALA A 13 -2.76 -5.83 0.29
CA ALA A 13 -2.87 -4.37 0.23
C ALA A 13 -1.68 -3.80 -0.55
N VAL A 14 -1.83 -2.58 -1.05
CA VAL A 14 -0.78 -1.85 -1.76
C VAL A 14 -0.21 -0.77 -0.85
N LEU A 15 1.11 -0.78 -0.65
CA LEU A 15 1.84 0.29 0.00
C LEU A 15 2.36 1.28 -1.06
N PHE A 16 2.12 2.55 -0.84
CA PHE A 16 2.68 3.63 -1.66
C PHE A 16 3.83 4.35 -0.92
N PRO A 17 4.81 4.90 -1.64
CA PRO A 17 5.81 5.78 -1.06
C PRO A 17 5.22 6.92 -0.24
N GLY A 18 5.88 7.30 0.85
CA GLY A 18 5.42 8.33 1.78
C GLY A 18 4.33 7.89 2.77
N LEU A 19 3.73 6.70 2.58
CA LEU A 19 2.64 6.23 3.43
C LEU A 19 3.14 5.41 4.61
N VAL A 20 2.49 5.63 5.76
CA VAL A 20 2.74 4.88 6.99
C VAL A 20 1.98 3.55 6.96
N LEU A 21 2.66 2.48 7.29
CA LEU A 21 2.14 1.12 7.36
C LEU A 21 2.29 0.58 8.79
N PRO A 22 1.22 0.57 9.61
CA PRO A 22 1.22 -0.15 10.88
C PRO A 22 0.96 -1.63 10.62
N LEU A 23 1.80 -2.50 11.18
CA LEU A 23 1.69 -3.95 11.07
C LEU A 23 1.63 -4.60 12.46
N ASN A 24 0.79 -5.65 12.56
CA ASN A 24 0.83 -6.61 13.65
C ASN A 24 1.31 -7.95 13.07
N VAL A 25 2.50 -8.38 13.46
CA VAL A 25 3.19 -9.55 12.89
C VAL A 25 3.13 -10.69 13.89
N PHE A 26 2.41 -11.77 13.55
CA PHE A 26 2.20 -12.93 14.40
C PHE A 26 2.65 -14.25 13.75
N GLU A 27 2.70 -14.35 12.41
CA GLU A 27 3.18 -15.54 11.71
C GLU A 27 4.68 -15.74 11.93
N GLU A 28 5.13 -16.97 12.21
CA GLU A 28 6.52 -17.25 12.59
C GLU A 28 7.55 -16.82 11.53
N ARG A 29 7.26 -17.05 10.25
CA ARG A 29 8.13 -16.60 9.14
C ARG A 29 8.35 -15.09 9.14
N TYR A 30 7.32 -14.30 9.42
CA TYR A 30 7.44 -12.84 9.48
C TYR A 30 7.98 -12.36 10.83
N ARG A 31 7.74 -13.11 11.91
CA ARG A 31 8.39 -12.87 13.21
C ARG A 31 9.91 -13.07 13.11
N ALA A 32 10.36 -14.12 12.41
CA ALA A 32 11.78 -14.33 12.13
C ALA A 32 12.41 -13.15 11.39
N MET A 33 11.73 -12.63 10.36
CA MET A 33 12.15 -11.44 9.65
C MET A 33 12.25 -10.20 10.57
N MET A 34 11.24 -9.97 11.42
CA MET A 34 11.24 -8.81 12.33
C MET A 34 12.30 -8.92 13.42
N ARG A 35 12.62 -10.14 13.91
CA ARG A 35 13.74 -10.34 14.84
C ARG A 35 15.06 -9.95 14.19
N GLU A 36 15.31 -10.37 12.94
CA GLU A 36 16.52 -10.02 12.22
C GLU A 36 16.62 -8.51 11.98
N LEU A 37 15.53 -7.87 11.51
CA LEU A 37 15.50 -6.43 11.34
C LEU A 37 15.68 -5.65 12.65
N ALA A 38 15.19 -6.19 13.77
CA ALA A 38 15.37 -5.58 15.08
C ALA A 38 16.82 -5.64 15.60
N THR A 39 17.63 -6.59 15.11
CA THR A 39 19.07 -6.66 15.47
C THR A 39 19.93 -5.72 14.66
N THR A 40 19.40 -5.09 13.62
CA THR A 40 20.11 -4.06 12.84
C THR A 40 20.29 -2.80 13.71
N ASP A 41 21.45 -2.15 13.61
CA ASP A 41 21.76 -0.93 14.34
C ASP A 41 20.65 0.13 14.17
N GLU A 42 20.39 0.91 15.22
CA GLU A 42 19.30 1.91 15.20
C GLU A 42 19.49 2.97 14.11
N ASP A 43 20.74 3.28 13.78
CA ASP A 43 21.10 4.25 12.74
C ASP A 43 21.09 3.66 11.32
N ALA A 44 20.97 2.32 11.17
CA ALA A 44 20.91 1.67 9.87
C ALA A 44 19.46 1.46 9.42
N PRO A 45 19.17 1.65 8.12
CA PRO A 45 17.81 1.50 7.61
C PRO A 45 17.34 0.04 7.71
N ARG A 46 16.19 -0.18 8.36
CA ARG A 46 15.54 -1.49 8.55
C ARG A 46 14.55 -1.75 7.43
N ARG A 47 15.08 -2.09 6.26
CA ARG A 47 14.30 -2.15 5.01
C ARG A 47 13.77 -3.54 4.71
N PHE A 48 12.54 -3.58 4.21
CA PHE A 48 11.91 -4.75 3.62
C PHE A 48 10.99 -4.31 2.47
N VAL A 49 10.63 -5.23 1.59
CA VAL A 49 9.74 -4.94 0.46
C VAL A 49 8.34 -5.38 0.80
N VAL A 50 7.38 -4.49 0.60
CA VAL A 50 5.95 -4.82 0.63
C VAL A 50 5.44 -5.02 -0.79
N VAL A 51 4.77 -6.14 -1.02
CA VAL A 51 4.21 -6.48 -2.32
C VAL A 51 2.77 -7.00 -2.18
N ALA A 52 1.91 -6.64 -3.13
CA ALA A 52 0.54 -7.14 -3.13
C ALA A 52 0.47 -8.56 -3.72
N ILE A 53 -0.34 -9.42 -3.08
CA ILE A 53 -0.66 -10.78 -3.53
C ILE A 53 -1.68 -10.67 -4.66
N ARG A 54 -1.48 -11.40 -5.78
CA ARG A 54 -2.32 -11.30 -6.98
C ARG A 54 -3.72 -11.90 -6.80
N ASP A 55 -3.83 -13.03 -6.12
CA ASP A 55 -5.08 -13.80 -6.03
C ASP A 55 -5.82 -13.65 -4.70
N GLY A 56 -5.31 -12.82 -3.78
CA GLY A 56 -5.95 -12.51 -2.50
C GLY A 56 -6.16 -13.71 -1.55
N ARG A 57 -5.55 -14.86 -1.85
CA ARG A 57 -5.81 -16.12 -1.12
C ARG A 57 -5.04 -16.26 0.17
N GLU A 58 -4.00 -15.50 0.38
CA GLU A 58 -3.25 -15.53 1.63
C GLU A 58 -3.30 -14.15 2.28
N SER A 59 -3.99 -14.09 3.38
CA SER A 59 -4.10 -12.91 4.18
C SER A 59 -3.06 -12.96 5.30
N ALA A 60 -1.94 -12.27 5.12
CA ALA A 60 -1.35 -11.65 6.28
C ALA A 60 -2.43 -10.68 6.80
N ARG A 61 -3.09 -11.02 7.90
CA ARG A 61 -4.16 -10.21 8.48
C ARG A 61 -3.56 -8.92 8.97
N THR A 62 -3.67 -7.88 8.15
CA THR A 62 -3.35 -6.52 8.56
C THR A 62 -4.46 -6.05 9.48
N GLY A 63 -4.15 -5.86 10.75
CA GLY A 63 -5.07 -5.32 11.73
C GLY A 63 -5.31 -3.82 11.50
N THR A 64 -6.03 -3.46 10.44
CA THR A 64 -6.65 -2.16 10.31
C THR A 64 -8.05 -2.23 10.91
N GLY A 65 -8.14 -2.04 12.23
CA GLY A 65 -9.35 -1.49 12.86
C GLY A 65 -10.62 -2.34 12.91
N MET A 66 -10.56 -3.70 12.79
CA MET A 66 -11.70 -4.55 13.13
C MET A 66 -11.34 -5.54 14.25
N PRO A 67 -12.23 -5.72 15.26
CA PRO A 67 -12.04 -6.72 16.29
C PRO A 67 -12.42 -8.08 15.70
N ASP A 68 -11.47 -8.75 15.06
CA ASP A 68 -11.64 -10.14 14.65
C ASP A 68 -11.00 -11.08 15.64
N SER A 69 -11.71 -12.18 15.83
CA SER A 69 -11.44 -13.37 16.64
C SER A 69 -9.96 -13.55 16.98
N VAL A 70 -9.68 -13.62 18.28
CA VAL A 70 -8.37 -13.98 18.83
C VAL A 70 -7.87 -15.22 18.11
N PRO A 71 -6.73 -15.18 17.38
CA PRO A 71 -6.14 -16.39 16.82
C PRO A 71 -5.70 -17.27 17.99
N THR A 72 -6.15 -18.50 17.99
CA THR A 72 -5.59 -19.53 18.91
C THR A 72 -4.09 -19.62 18.63
N PRO A 73 -3.22 -19.59 19.65
CA PRO A 73 -1.79 -19.80 19.47
C PRO A 73 -1.57 -21.26 19.10
N GLY A 74 -1.61 -21.56 17.82
CA GLY A 74 -1.15 -22.79 17.23
C GLY A 74 0.16 -22.49 16.53
N THR A 75 1.15 -23.32 16.70
CA THR A 75 2.45 -23.31 16.03
C THR A 75 2.24 -23.23 14.51
N ASP A 76 2.24 -22.04 13.97
CA ASP A 76 2.12 -21.81 12.52
C ASP A 76 3.52 -21.93 11.91
N GLU A 77 4.07 -23.14 11.91
CA GLU A 77 5.38 -23.52 11.33
C GLU A 77 5.27 -23.64 9.79
N ARG A 78 4.62 -22.72 9.14
CA ARG A 78 4.56 -22.71 7.68
C ARG A 78 5.93 -22.41 7.09
N ALA A 79 6.32 -23.21 6.09
CA ALA A 79 7.50 -22.90 5.31
C ALA A 79 7.37 -21.51 4.64
N PRO A 80 8.46 -20.76 4.44
CA PRO A 80 8.42 -19.39 3.91
C PRO A 80 7.65 -19.22 2.61
N GLY A 81 7.76 -20.17 1.69
CA GLY A 81 7.05 -20.19 0.40
C GLY A 81 5.70 -20.92 0.42
N GLU A 82 5.28 -21.47 1.56
CA GLU A 82 4.02 -22.20 1.65
C GLU A 82 2.82 -21.29 1.38
N GLY A 83 1.92 -21.75 0.53
CA GLY A 83 0.78 -20.97 0.06
C GLY A 83 1.02 -20.19 -1.24
N PHE A 84 2.28 -20.03 -1.68
CA PHE A 84 2.62 -19.26 -2.89
C PHE A 84 3.01 -20.13 -4.10
N GLY A 85 2.90 -21.46 -3.97
CA GLY A 85 3.21 -22.41 -5.03
C GLY A 85 4.72 -22.62 -5.27
N PRO A 86 5.08 -23.41 -6.31
CA PRO A 86 6.46 -23.79 -6.57
C PRO A 86 7.34 -22.61 -7.06
N ASP A 87 6.74 -21.57 -7.61
CA ASP A 87 7.40 -20.33 -8.01
C ASP A 87 6.68 -19.15 -7.34
N PRO A 88 7.10 -18.75 -6.13
CA PRO A 88 6.40 -17.75 -5.33
C PRO A 88 6.22 -16.38 -6.01
N ILE A 89 7.14 -15.99 -6.89
CA ILE A 89 7.08 -14.69 -7.58
C ILE A 89 5.83 -14.56 -8.48
N GLN A 90 5.24 -15.67 -8.94
CA GLN A 90 4.03 -15.66 -9.76
C GLN A 90 2.78 -15.28 -8.95
N SER A 91 2.82 -15.50 -7.64
CA SER A 91 1.73 -15.16 -6.72
C SER A 91 1.71 -13.68 -6.35
N PHE A 92 2.76 -12.93 -6.71
CA PHE A 92 2.90 -11.51 -6.36
C PHE A 92 2.79 -10.59 -7.57
N HIS A 93 2.36 -9.36 -7.33
CA HIS A 93 2.56 -8.29 -8.31
C HIS A 93 4.04 -7.95 -8.42
N ARG A 94 4.49 -7.62 -9.64
CA ARG A 94 5.93 -7.40 -9.91
C ARG A 94 6.45 -6.06 -9.38
N VAL A 95 5.58 -5.12 -9.05
CA VAL A 95 5.96 -3.83 -8.49
C VAL A 95 5.46 -3.76 -7.06
N GLY A 96 6.36 -3.45 -6.15
CA GLY A 96 6.10 -3.23 -4.74
C GLY A 96 6.69 -1.91 -4.27
N CYS A 97 6.71 -1.73 -2.96
CA CYS A 97 7.29 -0.57 -2.30
C CYS A 97 8.27 -1.02 -1.20
N VAL A 98 9.43 -0.43 -1.14
CA VAL A 98 10.34 -0.60 0.00
C VAL A 98 9.73 0.12 1.19
N ALA A 99 9.67 -0.56 2.32
CA ALA A 99 9.27 -0.02 3.61
C ALA A 99 10.48 0.07 4.52
N ASP A 100 10.61 1.18 5.25
CA ASP A 100 11.60 1.37 6.31
C ASP A 100 10.89 1.31 7.66
N ALA A 101 11.29 0.33 8.51
CA ALA A 101 10.68 0.13 9.82
C ALA A 101 11.25 1.12 10.84
N ALA A 102 10.56 2.22 11.03
CA ALA A 102 10.91 3.24 12.02
C ALA A 102 10.84 2.71 13.46
N LYS A 103 9.93 1.77 13.71
CA LYS A 103 9.75 1.17 15.04
C LYS A 103 9.39 -0.31 14.91
N ILE A 104 10.13 -1.16 15.62
CA ILE A 104 9.83 -2.59 15.78
C ILE A 104 9.75 -2.85 17.29
N ARG A 105 8.62 -3.37 17.76
CA ARG A 105 8.37 -3.67 19.17
C ARG A 105 7.86 -5.10 19.31
N GLU A 106 8.58 -5.92 20.06
CA GLU A 106 8.11 -7.24 20.44
C GLU A 106 7.13 -7.15 21.62
N ARG A 107 6.04 -7.90 21.54
CA ARG A 107 5.03 -8.05 22.59
C ARG A 107 5.32 -9.27 23.45
N ALA A 108 4.66 -9.36 24.61
CA ALA A 108 4.80 -10.48 25.55
C ALA A 108 4.36 -11.85 24.95
N ASP A 109 3.47 -11.84 23.97
CA ASP A 109 3.02 -13.03 23.24
C ASP A 109 3.97 -13.43 22.08
N GLY A 110 5.09 -12.71 21.91
CA GLY A 110 6.07 -12.92 20.86
C GLY A 110 5.65 -12.37 19.49
N SER A 111 4.51 -11.69 19.35
CA SER A 111 4.14 -10.95 18.16
C SER A 111 4.90 -9.61 18.09
N PHE A 112 4.92 -8.99 16.91
CA PHE A 112 5.58 -7.70 16.71
C PHE A 112 4.59 -6.63 16.27
N GLU A 113 4.68 -5.46 16.90
CA GLU A 113 4.13 -4.21 16.40
C GLU A 113 5.21 -3.49 15.59
N VAL A 114 4.91 -3.21 14.34
CA VAL A 114 5.84 -2.53 13.44
C VAL A 114 5.18 -1.28 12.89
N LEU A 115 5.90 -0.17 12.93
CA LEU A 115 5.53 1.05 12.24
C LEU A 115 6.56 1.29 11.15
N ALA A 116 6.14 1.14 9.90
CA ALA A 116 7.00 1.32 8.75
C ALA A 116 6.48 2.45 7.85
N THR A 117 7.35 3.00 7.03
CA THR A 117 7.00 4.02 6.02
C THR A 117 7.47 3.55 4.65
N GLY A 118 6.59 3.61 3.66
CA GLY A 118 6.97 3.37 2.27
C GLY A 118 7.96 4.41 1.78
N THR A 119 8.99 3.99 1.06
CA THR A 119 10.06 4.90 0.60
C THR A 119 10.13 5.00 -0.92
N VAL A 120 10.46 3.92 -1.62
CA VAL A 120 10.64 3.90 -3.07
C VAL A 120 9.90 2.73 -3.70
N ARG A 121 9.46 2.90 -4.93
CA ARG A 121 8.91 1.80 -5.73
C ARG A 121 10.04 0.90 -6.22
N VAL A 122 9.76 -0.39 -6.24
CA VAL A 122 10.74 -1.38 -6.72
C VAL A 122 10.05 -2.41 -7.62
N ARG A 123 10.83 -2.97 -8.54
CA ARG A 123 10.43 -4.14 -9.34
C ARG A 123 11.09 -5.38 -8.77
N LEU A 124 10.29 -6.44 -8.56
CA LEU A 124 10.77 -7.74 -8.16
C LEU A 124 11.40 -8.45 -9.37
N LEU A 125 12.64 -8.85 -9.25
CA LEU A 125 13.38 -9.62 -10.24
C LEU A 125 13.28 -11.12 -9.95
N SER A 126 13.53 -11.51 -8.69
CA SER A 126 13.44 -12.90 -8.22
C SER A 126 12.90 -12.95 -6.78
N VAL A 127 12.41 -14.13 -6.37
CA VAL A 127 12.00 -14.41 -4.98
C VAL A 127 12.65 -15.71 -4.55
N ASP A 128 13.25 -15.70 -3.37
CA ASP A 128 13.90 -16.85 -2.75
C ASP A 128 13.18 -17.22 -1.45
N ALA A 129 12.82 -18.50 -1.33
CA ALA A 129 12.13 -19.08 -0.19
C ALA A 129 12.99 -20.08 0.58
N SER A 130 14.31 -20.11 0.34
CA SER A 130 15.23 -21.09 0.97
C SER A 130 15.61 -20.72 2.41
N GLY A 131 15.40 -19.47 2.82
CA GLY A 131 15.72 -18.95 4.15
C GLY A 131 14.55 -19.13 5.14
N PRO A 132 14.60 -18.51 6.32
CA PRO A 132 13.53 -18.57 7.33
C PRO A 132 12.30 -17.71 6.94
N TYR A 133 12.42 -16.82 5.97
CA TYR A 133 11.37 -15.98 5.38
C TYR A 133 11.70 -15.70 3.90
N LEU A 134 10.73 -15.15 3.18
CA LEU A 134 10.93 -14.78 1.77
C LEU A 134 11.91 -13.60 1.65
N THR A 135 12.82 -13.69 0.68
CA THR A 135 13.64 -12.57 0.23
C THR A 135 13.45 -12.32 -1.26
N ALA A 136 13.64 -11.11 -1.72
CA ALA A 136 13.53 -10.75 -3.12
C ALA A 136 14.77 -9.98 -3.60
N GLU A 137 15.20 -10.25 -4.82
CA GLU A 137 16.03 -9.30 -5.59
C GLU A 137 15.11 -8.27 -6.22
N VAL A 138 15.46 -7.00 -6.05
CA VAL A 138 14.66 -5.88 -6.52
C VAL A 138 15.53 -4.83 -7.21
N GLU A 139 14.92 -4.08 -8.12
CA GLU A 139 15.49 -2.89 -8.73
C GLU A 139 14.63 -1.66 -8.45
N ASP A 140 15.26 -0.51 -8.23
CA ASP A 140 14.54 0.74 -8.01
C ASP A 140 13.81 1.19 -9.28
N LEU A 141 12.59 1.71 -9.11
CA LEU A 141 11.79 2.30 -10.18
C LEU A 141 11.71 3.83 -9.99
N PRO A 142 12.33 4.62 -10.90
CA PRO A 142 12.30 6.06 -10.80
C PRO A 142 10.89 6.62 -11.01
N GLU A 143 10.64 7.81 -10.43
CA GLU A 143 9.35 8.52 -10.59
C GLU A 143 9.27 9.33 -11.88
N ASN A 144 10.41 9.73 -12.40
CA ASN A 144 10.52 10.46 -13.65
C ASN A 144 11.68 9.88 -14.47
N PRO A 145 11.47 8.75 -15.17
CA PRO A 145 12.53 8.12 -15.94
C PRO A 145 13.04 9.03 -17.08
N ALA A 146 12.21 9.91 -17.64
CA ALA A 146 12.63 10.85 -18.69
C ALA A 146 13.72 11.82 -18.21
N ALA A 147 13.78 12.15 -16.93
CA ALA A 147 14.82 13.02 -16.38
C ALA A 147 16.20 12.36 -16.32
N GLU A 148 16.27 11.02 -16.38
CA GLU A 148 17.54 10.28 -16.42
C GLU A 148 18.13 10.26 -17.83
N ASP A 149 17.28 10.36 -18.87
CA ASP A 149 17.70 10.28 -20.26
C ASP A 149 17.88 11.67 -20.90
N ASP A 150 16.98 12.63 -20.63
CA ASP A 150 16.97 13.99 -21.18
C ASP A 150 16.41 15.00 -20.16
N GLU A 151 17.21 16.01 -19.81
CA GLU A 151 16.84 17.06 -18.85
C GLU A 151 15.64 17.93 -19.33
N ALA A 152 15.52 18.16 -20.64
CA ALA A 152 14.45 18.95 -21.21
C ALA A 152 13.12 18.17 -21.20
N GLU A 153 13.16 16.89 -21.53
CA GLU A 153 11.99 16.00 -21.42
C GLU A 153 11.57 15.82 -19.96
N GLY A 154 12.55 15.70 -19.05
CA GLY A 154 12.30 15.63 -17.61
C GLY A 154 11.59 16.86 -17.07
N LYS A 155 11.97 18.06 -17.49
CA LYS A 155 11.31 19.33 -17.11
C LYS A 155 9.89 19.41 -17.66
N SER A 156 9.68 19.02 -18.91
CA SER A 156 8.34 19.00 -19.53
C SER A 156 7.42 18.01 -18.80
N ALA A 157 7.91 16.84 -18.46
CA ALA A 157 7.14 15.84 -17.68
C ALA A 157 6.79 16.36 -16.27
N GLN A 158 7.69 17.11 -15.65
CA GLN A 158 7.46 17.71 -14.32
C GLN A 158 6.40 18.82 -14.39
N GLU A 159 6.45 19.69 -15.40
CA GLU A 159 5.45 20.75 -15.60
C GLU A 159 4.05 20.15 -15.87
N GLU A 160 3.98 19.09 -16.67
CA GLU A 160 2.74 18.37 -16.92
C GLU A 160 2.20 17.72 -15.64
N ALA A 161 3.07 17.06 -14.85
CA ALA A 161 2.69 16.47 -13.58
C ALA A 161 2.14 17.51 -12.59
N ALA A 162 2.74 18.70 -12.53
CA ALA A 162 2.27 19.80 -11.69
C ALA A 162 0.86 20.26 -12.09
N ALA A 163 0.61 20.46 -13.38
CA ALA A 163 -0.71 20.86 -13.88
C ALA A 163 -1.79 19.78 -13.62
N LEU A 164 -1.43 18.50 -13.79
CA LEU A 164 -2.31 17.36 -13.50
C LEU A 164 -2.61 17.24 -12.01
N SER A 165 -1.62 17.47 -11.14
CA SER A 165 -1.76 17.41 -9.68
C SER A 165 -2.85 18.35 -9.18
N GLU A 166 -2.89 19.59 -9.66
CA GLU A 166 -3.97 20.54 -9.33
C GLU A 166 -5.36 20.02 -9.74
N GLY A 167 -5.44 19.41 -10.93
CA GLY A 167 -6.67 18.79 -11.44
C GLY A 167 -7.14 17.62 -10.56
N VAL A 168 -6.21 16.75 -10.17
CA VAL A 168 -6.44 15.59 -9.30
C VAL A 168 -6.90 16.03 -7.90
N LEU A 169 -6.22 17.02 -7.30
CA LEU A 169 -6.60 17.55 -5.98
C LEU A 169 -8.02 18.13 -6.00
N ARG A 170 -8.37 18.85 -7.05
CA ARG A 170 -9.72 19.40 -7.21
C ARG A 170 -10.77 18.31 -7.36
N ALA A 171 -10.49 17.29 -8.16
CA ALA A 171 -11.36 16.13 -8.34
C ALA A 171 -11.49 15.32 -7.04
N PHE A 172 -10.39 15.12 -6.31
CA PHE A 172 -10.37 14.38 -5.05
C PHE A 172 -11.18 15.07 -3.95
N ARG A 173 -11.07 16.39 -3.80
CA ARG A 173 -11.92 17.16 -2.88
C ARG A 173 -13.41 16.99 -3.22
N GLY A 174 -13.76 17.01 -4.51
CA GLY A 174 -15.13 16.76 -4.97
C GLY A 174 -15.62 15.35 -4.66
N TYR A 175 -14.76 14.35 -4.83
CA TYR A 175 -15.00 12.95 -4.49
C TYR A 175 -15.22 12.78 -2.97
N GLN A 176 -14.31 13.30 -2.15
CA GLN A 176 -14.43 13.25 -0.68
C GLN A 176 -15.71 13.92 -0.17
N LYS A 177 -16.06 15.09 -0.70
CA LYS A 177 -17.30 15.79 -0.33
C LYS A 177 -18.54 14.94 -0.60
N ARG A 178 -18.54 14.16 -1.68
CA ARG A 178 -19.68 13.28 -2.01
C ARG A 178 -19.72 12.04 -1.13
N LEU A 179 -18.55 11.45 -0.84
CA LEU A 179 -18.46 10.37 0.14
C LEU A 179 -18.90 10.81 1.54
N ALA A 180 -18.52 12.01 1.98
CA ALA A 180 -18.90 12.58 3.28
C ALA A 180 -20.40 12.89 3.33
N GLY A 181 -21.01 13.34 2.22
CA GLY A 181 -22.45 13.54 2.12
C GLY A 181 -23.26 12.25 2.15
N ALA A 182 -22.64 11.11 1.83
CA ALA A 182 -23.20 9.77 2.00
C ALA A 182 -22.94 9.19 3.41
N SER A 183 -22.02 9.77 4.16
CA SER A 183 -21.65 9.38 5.53
C SER A 183 -21.49 10.68 6.32
N GLU A 184 -22.26 10.92 7.38
CA GLU A 184 -22.21 12.15 8.21
C GLU A 184 -20.86 12.39 8.94
N ARG A 185 -19.75 11.86 8.43
CA ARG A 185 -18.38 12.07 8.95
C ARG A 185 -17.68 13.15 8.15
N SER A 186 -17.60 14.33 8.74
CA SER A 186 -16.70 15.40 8.32
C SER A 186 -15.26 14.89 8.37
N LEU A 187 -14.67 14.62 7.21
CA LEU A 187 -13.23 14.46 7.12
C LEU A 187 -12.61 15.86 7.28
N THR A 188 -11.79 16.04 8.30
CA THR A 188 -11.04 17.26 8.57
C THR A 188 -10.13 17.59 7.38
N THR A 189 -10.62 18.44 6.50
CA THR A 189 -9.91 18.98 5.35
C THR A 189 -9.09 20.19 5.84
N GLY A 190 -7.96 19.95 6.46
CA GLY A 190 -7.15 21.01 7.05
C GLY A 190 -5.64 20.80 6.98
N ALA A 191 -5.17 19.70 6.39
CA ALA A 191 -3.74 19.54 6.15
C ALA A 191 -3.38 20.19 4.81
N ASP A 192 -2.39 21.07 4.83
CA ASP A 192 -1.74 21.56 3.62
C ASP A 192 -1.20 20.34 2.87
N LEU A 193 -1.74 20.09 1.68
CA LEU A 193 -1.26 19.00 0.83
C LEU A 193 0.11 19.38 0.28
N PRO A 194 1.04 18.44 0.14
CA PRO A 194 2.34 18.71 -0.43
C PRO A 194 2.24 19.28 -1.86
N ASP A 195 3.20 20.12 -2.23
CA ASP A 195 3.28 20.69 -3.59
C ASP A 195 3.89 19.71 -4.61
N ASP A 196 4.59 18.66 -4.13
CA ASP A 196 5.22 17.67 -5.00
C ASP A 196 4.16 16.77 -5.65
N PRO A 197 4.05 16.76 -7.01
CA PRO A 197 3.05 15.99 -7.74
C PRO A 197 3.14 14.48 -7.48
N SER A 198 4.34 13.92 -7.23
CA SER A 198 4.51 12.50 -6.97
C SER A 198 3.93 12.12 -5.61
N VAL A 199 4.19 12.93 -4.59
CA VAL A 199 3.64 12.75 -3.24
C VAL A 199 2.12 12.90 -3.25
N VAL A 200 1.59 13.92 -3.96
CA VAL A 200 0.15 14.10 -4.13
C VAL A 200 -0.49 12.85 -4.74
N SER A 201 0.10 12.32 -5.81
CA SER A 201 -0.45 11.13 -6.47
C SER A 201 -0.52 9.94 -5.53
N TYR A 202 0.52 9.67 -4.74
CA TYR A 202 0.52 8.58 -3.79
C TYR A 202 -0.50 8.75 -2.66
N LEU A 203 -0.63 9.97 -2.14
CA LEU A 203 -1.64 10.26 -1.11
C LEU A 203 -3.06 10.06 -1.63
N VAL A 204 -3.35 10.52 -2.85
CA VAL A 204 -4.67 10.36 -3.48
C VAL A 204 -4.97 8.89 -3.78
N ALA A 205 -4.03 8.14 -4.38
CA ALA A 205 -4.18 6.71 -4.64
C ALA A 205 -4.44 5.90 -3.36
N ALA A 206 -3.74 6.24 -2.27
CA ALA A 206 -3.92 5.57 -0.99
C ALA A 206 -5.28 5.88 -0.36
N ALA A 207 -5.68 7.17 -0.35
CA ALA A 207 -6.89 7.66 0.32
C ALA A 207 -8.18 7.37 -0.46
N ALA A 208 -8.11 7.15 -1.77
CA ALA A 208 -9.27 6.77 -2.57
C ALA A 208 -9.73 5.34 -2.22
N VAL A 209 -11.06 5.15 -2.15
CA VAL A 209 -11.68 3.85 -1.91
C VAL A 209 -11.68 3.06 -3.21
N LEU A 210 -10.58 2.36 -3.48
CA LEU A 210 -10.32 1.56 -4.67
C LEU A 210 -9.95 0.14 -4.28
N ASP A 211 -10.23 -0.82 -5.16
CA ASP A 211 -9.79 -2.20 -4.99
C ASP A 211 -8.27 -2.37 -5.16
N VAL A 212 -7.74 -3.48 -4.66
CA VAL A 212 -6.29 -3.78 -4.71
C VAL A 212 -5.76 -3.79 -6.14
N PRO A 213 -6.41 -4.42 -7.14
CA PRO A 213 -5.94 -4.38 -8.53
C PRO A 213 -5.84 -2.97 -9.10
N THR A 214 -6.79 -2.08 -8.80
CA THR A 214 -6.77 -0.69 -9.25
C THR A 214 -5.65 0.10 -8.57
N LYS A 215 -5.47 -0.03 -7.24
CA LYS A 215 -4.36 0.57 -6.52
C LYS A 215 -3.01 0.06 -7.03
N GLN A 216 -2.92 -1.23 -7.32
CA GLN A 216 -1.70 -1.82 -7.88
C GLN A 216 -1.36 -1.26 -9.26
N ARG A 217 -2.36 -1.05 -10.12
CA ARG A 217 -2.14 -0.41 -11.42
C ARG A 217 -1.59 1.01 -11.25
N LEU A 218 -2.11 1.79 -10.31
CA LEU A 218 -1.57 3.13 -10.00
C LEU A 218 -0.13 3.07 -9.50
N LEU A 219 0.21 2.10 -8.63
CA LEU A 219 1.59 1.91 -8.17
C LEU A 219 2.53 1.54 -9.33
N GLN A 220 2.04 0.79 -10.32
CA GLN A 220 2.80 0.33 -11.49
C GLN A 220 2.92 1.39 -12.59
N ALA A 221 2.23 2.51 -12.50
CA ALA A 221 2.32 3.58 -13.51
C ALA A 221 3.78 3.93 -13.80
N PRO A 222 4.18 4.08 -15.07
CA PRO A 222 5.58 4.29 -15.44
C PRO A 222 6.17 5.56 -14.84
N ASP A 223 5.36 6.60 -14.72
CA ASP A 223 5.74 7.93 -14.24
C ASP A 223 4.59 8.62 -13.49
N THR A 224 4.91 9.72 -12.82
CA THR A 224 3.95 10.50 -12.04
C THR A 224 2.83 11.11 -12.88
N ALA A 225 3.12 11.61 -14.07
CA ALA A 225 2.11 12.23 -14.94
C ALA A 225 1.07 11.20 -15.41
N THR A 226 1.52 10.00 -15.78
CA THR A 226 0.64 8.90 -16.16
C THR A 226 -0.24 8.46 -14.99
N ARG A 227 0.31 8.35 -13.79
CA ARG A 227 -0.44 8.02 -12.57
C ARG A 227 -1.52 9.05 -12.29
N LEU A 228 -1.18 10.33 -12.34
CA LEU A 228 -2.14 11.43 -12.12
C LEU A 228 -3.26 11.48 -13.18
N ARG A 229 -2.96 11.18 -14.45
CA ARG A 229 -4.01 11.06 -15.49
C ARG A 229 -4.99 9.93 -15.18
N GLU A 230 -4.47 8.77 -14.77
CA GLU A 230 -5.32 7.63 -14.40
C GLU A 230 -6.17 7.95 -13.16
N GLU A 231 -5.60 8.57 -12.14
CA GLU A 231 -6.31 9.00 -10.93
C GLU A 231 -7.43 9.98 -11.26
N LEU A 232 -7.16 10.97 -12.12
CA LEU A 232 -8.17 11.94 -12.54
C LEU A 232 -9.36 11.26 -13.24
N ALA A 233 -9.07 10.29 -14.10
CA ALA A 233 -10.10 9.52 -14.79
C ALA A 233 -10.91 8.65 -13.79
N LEU A 234 -10.25 7.97 -12.87
CA LEU A 234 -10.88 7.16 -11.81
C LEU A 234 -11.75 8.01 -10.90
N LEU A 235 -11.25 9.12 -10.37
CA LEU A 235 -11.99 10.01 -9.48
C LEU A 235 -13.25 10.59 -10.14
N ARG A 236 -13.18 10.93 -11.43
CA ARG A 236 -14.34 11.38 -12.20
C ARG A 236 -15.39 10.28 -12.35
N LYS A 237 -14.93 9.05 -12.65
CA LYS A 237 -15.81 7.88 -12.77
C LYS A 237 -16.50 7.56 -11.44
N GLU A 238 -15.71 7.42 -10.36
CA GLU A 238 -16.25 7.13 -9.02
C GLU A 238 -17.21 8.22 -8.54
N THR A 239 -16.87 9.49 -8.78
CA THR A 239 -17.75 10.62 -8.44
C THR A 239 -19.08 10.57 -9.21
N ALA A 240 -19.05 10.13 -10.47
CA ALA A 240 -20.28 9.94 -11.27
C ALA A 240 -21.12 8.77 -10.74
N VAL A 241 -20.47 7.64 -10.39
CA VAL A 241 -21.17 6.47 -9.80
C VAL A 241 -21.87 6.85 -8.50
N ILE A 242 -21.17 7.52 -7.57
CA ILE A 242 -21.74 7.97 -6.29
C ILE A 242 -22.94 8.91 -6.51
N ARG A 243 -22.91 9.73 -7.57
CA ARG A 243 -24.00 10.64 -7.91
C ARG A 243 -25.28 9.91 -8.35
N HIS A 244 -25.14 8.79 -9.05
CA HIS A 244 -26.26 8.04 -9.63
C HIS A 244 -26.76 6.92 -8.73
N LEU A 245 -25.95 6.46 -7.78
CA LEU A 245 -26.26 5.43 -6.81
C LEU A 245 -26.06 5.99 -5.40
N PRO A 246 -27.02 6.78 -4.86
CA PRO A 246 -26.96 7.18 -3.46
C PRO A 246 -27.09 5.90 -2.62
N SER A 247 -25.93 5.34 -2.20
CA SER A 247 -25.91 4.23 -1.26
C SER A 247 -26.43 4.73 0.07
N LEU A 248 -27.46 4.06 0.60
CA LEU A 248 -27.87 4.24 2.00
C LEU A 248 -26.66 3.98 2.89
N PRO A 249 -26.37 4.86 3.87
CA PRO A 249 -25.28 4.63 4.80
C PRO A 249 -25.45 3.25 5.45
N ALA A 250 -24.37 2.47 5.56
CA ALA A 250 -24.42 1.15 6.20
C ALA A 250 -24.96 1.18 7.64
N ILE A 251 -24.96 2.34 8.27
CA ILE A 251 -25.57 2.62 9.59
C ILE A 251 -27.08 2.40 9.58
N ASP A 252 -27.78 2.65 8.48
CA ASP A 252 -29.23 2.43 8.42
C ASP A 252 -29.59 0.94 8.32
N LEU A 253 -28.66 0.10 7.84
CA LEU A 253 -28.83 -1.35 7.81
C LEU A 253 -28.65 -2.00 9.20
N THR A 254 -27.93 -1.34 10.11
CA THR A 254 -27.71 -1.84 11.48
C THR A 254 -28.73 -1.30 12.49
N ARG A 255 -29.56 -0.31 12.11
CA ARG A 255 -30.60 0.28 12.96
C ARG A 255 -31.99 -0.32 12.76
N ALA A 256 -32.19 -1.22 11.81
CA ALA A 256 -33.47 -1.94 11.69
C ALA A 256 -33.62 -2.84 12.93
N PRO A 257 -34.67 -2.63 13.76
CA PRO A 257 -34.91 -3.51 14.90
C PRO A 257 -35.27 -4.88 14.35
N THR A 258 -34.43 -5.87 14.63
CA THR A 258 -34.78 -7.28 14.44
C THR A 258 -35.88 -7.59 15.43
N HIS A 259 -37.12 -7.62 14.98
CA HIS A 259 -38.20 -8.23 15.77
C HIS A 259 -38.01 -9.74 15.73
N PRO A 260 -37.77 -10.40 16.85
CA PRO A 260 -37.88 -11.85 16.92
C PRO A 260 -39.37 -12.20 16.91
N ASN A 261 -39.76 -13.02 15.95
CA ASN A 261 -41.02 -13.79 16.05
C ASN A 261 -40.78 -14.96 16.99
#